data_b92b76c5265771e885d7b9aa72035da5
#
_entry.id   b92b76c5265771e885d7b9aa72035da5
#
_cell.length_a   1.000
_cell.length_b   1.000
_cell.length_c   1.000
_cell.angle_alpha   90.00
_cell.angle_beta   90.00
_cell.angle_gamma   90.00
#
_symmetry.space_group_name_H-M   'P 1'
#
loop_
_entity.id
_entity.type
_entity.pdbx_description
1 polymer ?
#
loop_
_entity_poly.entity_id
_entity_poly.type
_entity_poly.pdbx_seq_one_letter_code
_entity_poly.pdbx_strand_id
1 'polypeptide(L)'
;MPTAEALREEIARYVRESPDNRRKTTPEPYFDEPLVGFASAGDALFGAYKRIIGPFHLTPQEVFEDAYGPESFSGGTVICWVLPVARAVRESNRRQDRLPSRDWAHTRNFGEQFNDGLRRHVVASLKAAGYRAVAPHLSPRWKRLDDTPVGIASTWSERHAAYAAGLGTFSLNDAMITPLGIAHRLGSVVTDLVLEASPRTFRDYRENCLTCRGQECGVCITRCPAGAISLAGHDKEACREYSYGVVMEAVGKQYGVAIAGCGLCQTKVPCESRVPRGRPARS
;
A
#
# COMPACT_ATOMS: atom_id res chain seq x y z
N MET A 1 19.55 19.74 7.12
CA MET A 1 18.97 18.84 6.11
C MET A 1 18.17 17.76 6.84
N PRO A 2 16.95 17.45 6.43
CA PRO A 2 16.21 16.31 6.98
C PRO A 2 17.00 15.02 6.75
N THR A 3 17.14 14.19 7.79
CA THR A 3 17.77 12.87 7.69
C THR A 3 16.69 11.80 7.51
N ALA A 4 17.08 10.61 7.06
CA ALA A 4 16.17 9.47 6.95
C ALA A 4 15.49 9.16 8.30
N GLU A 5 16.24 9.26 9.41
CA GLU A 5 15.72 9.02 10.76
C GLU A 5 14.71 10.09 11.19
N ALA A 6 15.02 11.37 10.95
CA ALA A 6 14.10 12.47 11.24
C ALA A 6 12.77 12.32 10.49
N LEU A 7 12.80 11.89 9.22
CA LEU A 7 11.59 11.65 8.44
C LEU A 7 10.80 10.42 8.93
N ARG A 8 11.49 9.35 9.34
CA ARG A 8 10.81 8.21 9.98
C ARG A 8 10.07 8.64 11.23
N GLU A 9 10.73 9.37 12.12
CA GLU A 9 10.12 9.86 13.36
C GLU A 9 8.99 10.87 13.09
N GLU A 10 9.14 11.75 12.12
CA GLU A 10 8.09 12.69 11.73
C GLU A 10 6.83 11.98 11.26
N ILE A 11 6.98 10.98 10.36
CA ILE A 11 5.86 10.19 9.84
C ILE A 11 5.23 9.39 11.00
N ALA A 12 6.03 8.75 11.85
CA ALA A 12 5.57 8.01 13.01
C ALA A 12 4.79 8.90 13.98
N ARG A 13 5.31 10.08 14.29
CA ARG A 13 4.63 11.07 15.14
C ARG A 13 3.30 11.52 14.55
N TYR A 14 3.24 11.82 13.25
CA TYR A 14 1.98 12.17 12.60
C TYR A 14 0.95 11.05 12.72
N VAL A 15 1.35 9.78 12.54
CA VAL A 15 0.47 8.62 12.70
C VAL A 15 -0.03 8.50 14.14
N ARG A 16 0.82 8.70 15.15
CA ARG A 16 0.45 8.60 16.57
C ARG A 16 -0.47 9.71 17.02
N GLU A 17 -0.20 10.96 16.61
CA GLU A 17 -0.79 12.17 17.20
C GLU A 17 -1.99 12.69 16.41
N SER A 18 -2.09 12.42 15.11
CA SER A 18 -3.16 12.95 14.27
C SER A 18 -4.55 12.49 14.74
N PRO A 19 -5.49 13.42 14.98
CA PRO A 19 -6.87 13.08 15.29
C PRO A 19 -7.57 12.33 14.14
N ASP A 20 -7.09 12.48 12.89
CA ASP A 20 -7.64 11.81 11.73
C ASP A 20 -7.29 10.31 11.69
N ASN A 21 -6.29 9.86 12.48
CA ASN A 21 -6.02 8.44 12.70
C ASN A 21 -6.88 7.86 13.84
N ARG A 22 -8.07 8.40 14.10
CA ARG A 22 -8.99 7.87 15.12
C ARG A 22 -10.25 7.33 14.46
N ARG A 23 -10.68 6.15 14.91
CA ARG A 23 -11.91 5.52 14.40
C ARG A 23 -13.14 6.37 14.74
N LYS A 24 -14.09 6.41 13.84
CA LYS A 24 -15.34 7.17 14.05
C LYS A 24 -16.20 6.64 15.20
N THR A 25 -15.97 5.39 15.60
CA THR A 25 -16.78 4.69 16.61
C THR A 25 -16.08 4.59 17.98
N THR A 26 -14.77 4.77 18.03
CA THR A 26 -13.95 4.67 19.24
C THR A 26 -12.71 5.55 19.12
N PRO A 27 -12.05 5.96 20.23
CA PRO A 27 -10.82 6.76 20.16
C PRO A 27 -9.59 6.00 19.69
N GLU A 28 -9.71 4.69 19.44
CA GLU A 28 -8.60 3.86 18.96
C GLU A 28 -8.21 4.19 17.51
N PRO A 29 -6.95 3.94 17.10
CA PRO A 29 -6.49 4.30 15.79
C PRO A 29 -7.02 3.37 14.67
N TYR A 30 -6.99 3.87 13.42
CA TYR A 30 -7.12 3.05 12.22
C TYR A 30 -5.84 2.27 11.92
N PHE A 31 -4.68 2.88 12.16
CA PHE A 31 -3.36 2.35 11.85
C PHE A 31 -2.45 2.37 13.07
N ASP A 32 -1.69 1.29 13.23
CA ASP A 32 -0.59 1.17 14.19
C ASP A 32 0.67 1.88 13.65
N GLU A 33 1.81 1.76 14.37
CA GLU A 33 3.09 2.36 14.03
C GLU A 33 3.53 2.06 12.60
N PRO A 34 3.94 3.06 11.79
CA PRO A 34 4.28 2.87 10.40
C PRO A 34 5.67 2.24 10.19
N LEU A 35 5.87 1.62 9.03
CA LEU A 35 7.20 1.27 8.52
C LEU A 35 7.53 2.23 7.38
N VAL A 36 8.72 2.84 7.39
CA VAL A 36 9.15 3.83 6.38
C VAL A 36 10.43 3.36 5.71
N GLY A 37 10.46 3.45 4.38
CA GLY A 37 11.61 3.12 3.55
C GLY A 37 11.81 4.13 2.42
N PHE A 38 12.99 4.10 1.84
CA PHE A 38 13.46 5.05 0.85
C PHE A 38 13.98 4.32 -0.38
N ALA A 39 13.60 4.77 -1.57
CA ALA A 39 14.19 4.31 -2.82
C ALA A 39 14.88 5.48 -3.52
N SER A 40 16.01 5.24 -4.17
CA SER A 40 16.55 6.21 -5.11
C SER A 40 15.52 6.47 -6.21
N ALA A 41 15.23 7.73 -6.50
CA ALA A 41 14.32 8.08 -7.59
C ALA A 41 14.87 7.67 -8.99
N GLY A 42 16.18 7.44 -9.08
CA GLY A 42 16.87 6.91 -10.26
C GLY A 42 16.96 5.37 -10.30
N ASP A 43 16.32 4.64 -9.37
CA ASP A 43 16.35 3.18 -9.38
C ASP A 43 15.76 2.62 -10.69
N ALA A 44 16.50 1.70 -11.32
CA ALA A 44 16.13 1.09 -12.60
C ALA A 44 14.76 0.38 -12.59
N LEU A 45 14.26 -0.01 -11.40
CA LEU A 45 12.92 -0.58 -11.25
C LEU A 45 11.83 0.35 -11.75
N PHE A 46 11.93 1.66 -11.52
CA PHE A 46 10.90 2.60 -11.98
C PHE A 46 10.77 2.62 -13.51
N GLY A 47 11.89 2.51 -14.22
CA GLY A 47 11.88 2.30 -15.68
C GLY A 47 11.35 0.93 -16.09
N ALA A 48 11.66 -0.13 -15.32
CA ALA A 48 11.17 -1.47 -15.56
C ALA A 48 9.65 -1.59 -15.39
N TYR A 49 9.05 -0.81 -14.49
CA TYR A 49 7.59 -0.81 -14.29
C TYR A 49 6.81 -0.38 -15.52
N LYS A 50 7.38 0.45 -16.40
CA LYS A 50 6.76 0.76 -17.70
C LYS A 50 6.61 -0.48 -18.59
N ARG A 51 7.51 -1.46 -18.49
CA ARG A 51 7.43 -2.74 -19.22
C ARG A 51 6.54 -3.76 -18.51
N ILE A 52 6.55 -3.75 -17.16
CA ILE A 52 5.84 -4.73 -16.32
C ILE A 52 4.36 -4.38 -16.18
N ILE A 53 4.05 -3.09 -15.97
CA ILE A 53 2.68 -2.61 -15.73
C ILE A 53 2.10 -2.05 -17.04
N GLY A 54 2.88 -1.23 -17.73
CA GLY A 54 2.49 -0.58 -18.97
C GLY A 54 3.19 0.77 -19.16
N PRO A 55 3.31 1.25 -20.40
CA PRO A 55 4.03 2.49 -20.73
C PRO A 55 3.43 3.74 -20.06
N PHE A 56 2.19 3.66 -19.62
CA PHE A 56 1.49 4.71 -18.88
C PHE A 56 1.94 4.88 -17.44
N HIS A 57 2.69 3.90 -16.86
CA HIS A 57 3.19 3.99 -15.49
C HIS A 57 4.28 5.06 -15.40
N LEU A 58 4.08 6.04 -14.51
CA LEU A 58 4.98 7.17 -14.36
C LEU A 58 6.24 6.77 -13.58
N THR A 59 7.38 7.33 -13.97
CA THR A 59 8.62 7.31 -13.20
C THR A 59 8.62 8.46 -12.17
N PRO A 60 9.48 8.43 -11.15
CA PRO A 60 9.64 9.55 -10.21
C PRO A 60 9.99 10.86 -10.93
N GLN A 61 10.85 10.81 -11.95
CA GLN A 61 11.20 11.95 -12.77
C GLN A 61 9.96 12.56 -13.45
N GLU A 62 9.17 11.75 -14.16
CA GLU A 62 7.97 12.22 -14.85
C GLU A 62 6.93 12.84 -13.90
N VAL A 63 6.76 12.26 -12.69
CA VAL A 63 5.88 12.83 -11.67
C VAL A 63 6.39 14.17 -11.15
N PHE A 64 7.70 14.30 -10.97
CA PHE A 64 8.32 15.50 -10.44
C PHE A 64 8.33 16.62 -11.49
N GLU A 65 8.73 16.34 -12.72
CA GLU A 65 8.77 17.29 -13.83
C GLU A 65 7.38 17.79 -14.22
N ASP A 66 6.36 16.96 -14.08
CA ASP A 66 4.96 17.38 -14.27
C ASP A 66 4.55 18.46 -13.24
N ALA A 67 5.06 18.37 -12.02
CA ALA A 67 4.75 19.31 -10.94
C ALA A 67 5.60 20.59 -10.97
N TYR A 68 6.84 20.53 -11.46
CA TYR A 68 7.84 21.59 -11.33
C TYR A 68 8.44 22.07 -12.65
N GLY A 69 8.01 21.50 -13.76
CA GLY A 69 8.47 21.82 -15.12
C GLY A 69 9.54 20.87 -15.65
N PRO A 70 9.75 20.86 -16.98
CA PRO A 70 10.76 20.04 -17.63
C PRO A 70 12.16 20.30 -17.07
N GLU A 71 13.01 19.27 -17.06
CA GLU A 71 14.41 19.34 -16.61
C GLU A 71 14.59 19.81 -15.15
N SER A 72 13.49 19.88 -14.38
CA SER A 72 13.56 20.31 -12.98
C SER A 72 14.11 19.23 -12.04
N PHE A 73 14.22 17.98 -12.50
CA PHE A 73 14.60 16.83 -11.67
C PHE A 73 16.00 16.33 -12.00
N SER A 74 16.94 16.54 -11.09
CA SER A 74 18.33 16.06 -11.19
C SER A 74 18.63 14.84 -10.33
N GLY A 75 17.61 14.23 -9.72
CA GLY A 75 17.70 13.10 -8.80
C GLY A 75 16.95 13.36 -7.50
N GLY A 76 16.92 12.38 -6.62
CA GLY A 76 16.20 12.49 -5.35
C GLY A 76 15.77 11.14 -4.79
N THR A 77 14.74 11.17 -3.95
CA THR A 77 14.27 10.01 -3.20
C THR A 77 12.75 9.82 -3.39
N VAL A 78 12.33 8.58 -3.47
CA VAL A 78 10.94 8.17 -3.25
C VAL A 78 10.82 7.69 -1.80
N ILE A 79 10.15 8.48 -0.97
CA ILE A 79 9.83 8.17 0.42
C ILE A 79 8.56 7.33 0.42
N CYS A 80 8.59 6.13 1.00
CA CYS A 80 7.45 5.24 1.05
C CYS A 80 7.13 4.85 2.49
N TRP A 81 5.85 4.62 2.78
CA TRP A 81 5.43 4.12 4.08
C TRP A 81 4.36 3.03 3.98
N VAL A 82 4.35 2.20 4.99
CA VAL A 82 3.34 1.18 5.27
C VAL A 82 2.58 1.61 6.52
N LEU A 83 1.26 1.71 6.43
CA LEU A 83 0.36 1.94 7.55
C LEU A 83 -0.32 0.60 7.90
N PRO A 84 0.17 -0.15 8.88
CA PRO A 84 -0.46 -1.42 9.26
C PRO A 84 -1.84 -1.13 9.88
N VAL A 85 -2.85 -1.83 9.41
CA VAL A 85 -4.20 -1.72 9.96
C VAL A 85 -4.18 -2.14 11.42
N ALA A 86 -4.74 -1.34 12.31
CA ALA A 86 -4.72 -1.56 13.75
C ALA A 86 -5.29 -2.93 14.14
N ARG A 87 -4.71 -3.53 15.20
CA ARG A 87 -5.05 -4.88 15.64
C ARG A 87 -6.55 -5.09 15.85
N ALA A 88 -7.24 -4.16 16.52
CA ALA A 88 -8.67 -4.26 16.80
C ALA A 88 -9.51 -4.29 15.51
N VAL A 89 -9.12 -3.51 14.48
CA VAL A 89 -9.75 -3.52 13.16
C VAL A 89 -9.56 -4.86 12.46
N ARG A 90 -8.33 -5.41 12.47
CA ARG A 90 -8.04 -6.74 11.89
C ARG A 90 -8.84 -7.83 12.58
N GLU A 91 -8.91 -7.81 13.91
CA GLU A 91 -9.68 -8.77 14.72
C GLU A 91 -11.18 -8.68 14.43
N SER A 92 -11.73 -7.48 14.21
CA SER A 92 -13.14 -7.33 13.80
C SER A 92 -13.40 -7.98 12.44
N ASN A 93 -12.48 -7.82 11.48
CA ASN A 93 -12.61 -8.39 10.13
C ASN A 93 -12.33 -9.91 10.06
N ARG A 94 -11.52 -10.45 10.99
CA ARG A 94 -11.29 -11.90 11.12
C ARG A 94 -12.58 -12.70 11.39
N ARG A 95 -13.55 -12.07 12.06
CA ARG A 95 -14.84 -12.69 12.40
C ARG A 95 -15.83 -12.70 11.24
N GLN A 96 -15.46 -12.08 10.14
CA GLN A 96 -16.30 -11.95 8.94
C GLN A 96 -15.90 -12.96 7.89
N ASP A 97 -16.88 -13.48 7.13
CA ASP A 97 -16.64 -14.48 6.09
C ASP A 97 -17.12 -14.05 4.69
N ARG A 98 -18.06 -13.13 4.60
CA ARG A 98 -18.59 -12.63 3.33
C ARG A 98 -18.40 -11.12 3.19
N LEU A 99 -18.90 -10.33 4.09
CA LEU A 99 -18.83 -8.87 4.06
C LEU A 99 -17.75 -8.39 5.04
N PRO A 100 -17.11 -7.23 4.79
CA PRO A 100 -16.15 -6.67 5.75
C PRO A 100 -16.83 -6.23 7.04
N SER A 101 -16.07 -6.18 8.13
CA SER A 101 -16.53 -5.49 9.34
C SER A 101 -16.69 -3.99 9.08
N ARG A 102 -17.53 -3.33 9.91
CA ARG A 102 -17.68 -1.88 9.85
C ARG A 102 -16.36 -1.14 10.07
N ASP A 103 -15.55 -1.60 11.02
CA ASP A 103 -14.25 -0.99 11.32
C ASP A 103 -13.28 -1.13 10.14
N TRP A 104 -13.28 -2.26 9.43
CA TRP A 104 -12.49 -2.42 8.21
C TRP A 104 -12.95 -1.48 7.10
N ALA A 105 -14.25 -1.38 6.86
CA ALA A 105 -14.82 -0.48 5.87
C ALA A 105 -14.49 1.00 6.20
N HIS A 106 -14.58 1.40 7.48
CA HIS A 106 -14.17 2.73 7.95
C HIS A 106 -12.67 2.96 7.72
N THR A 107 -11.83 1.98 8.03
CA THR A 107 -10.37 2.10 7.78
C THR A 107 -10.08 2.22 6.28
N ARG A 108 -10.82 1.51 5.42
CA ARG A 108 -10.66 1.65 3.97
C ARG A 108 -11.07 3.04 3.48
N ASN A 109 -12.12 3.62 4.04
CA ASN A 109 -12.66 4.92 3.63
C ASN A 109 -11.95 6.10 4.33
N PHE A 110 -12.05 6.18 5.63
CA PHE A 110 -11.51 7.31 6.42
C PHE A 110 -10.00 7.18 6.65
N GLY A 111 -9.50 5.95 6.78
CA GLY A 111 -8.05 5.71 6.83
C GLY A 111 -7.33 6.09 5.54
N GLU A 112 -7.97 6.01 4.35
CA GLU A 112 -7.35 6.56 3.14
C GLU A 112 -7.35 8.09 3.14
N GLN A 113 -8.38 8.73 3.67
CA GLN A 113 -8.40 10.20 3.85
C GLN A 113 -7.28 10.65 4.81
N PHE A 114 -7.05 9.89 5.90
CA PHE A 114 -5.90 10.10 6.77
C PHE A 114 -4.57 9.94 6.02
N ASN A 115 -4.43 8.89 5.21
CA ASN A 115 -3.23 8.65 4.39
C ASN A 115 -2.97 9.79 3.40
N ASP A 116 -4.03 10.37 2.83
CA ASP A 116 -3.92 11.58 2.00
C ASP A 116 -3.48 12.80 2.81
N GLY A 117 -3.93 12.91 4.06
CA GLY A 117 -3.46 13.91 5.02
C GLY A 117 -1.96 13.75 5.29
N LEU A 118 -1.49 12.52 5.52
CA LEU A 118 -0.08 12.21 5.72
C LEU A 118 0.77 12.55 4.47
N ARG A 119 0.29 12.23 3.26
CA ARG A 119 0.96 12.64 2.00
C ARG A 119 1.16 14.15 1.94
N ARG A 120 0.11 14.93 2.24
CA ARG A 120 0.17 16.40 2.26
C ARG A 120 1.13 16.91 3.33
N HIS A 121 1.11 16.31 4.52
CA HIS A 121 1.99 16.66 5.64
C HIS A 121 3.46 16.46 5.25
N VAL A 122 3.85 15.31 4.72
CA VAL A 122 5.23 15.03 4.30
C VAL A 122 5.68 15.99 3.19
N VAL A 123 4.82 16.27 2.20
CA VAL A 123 5.11 17.26 1.15
C VAL A 123 5.32 18.65 1.75
N ALA A 124 4.47 19.08 2.68
CA ALA A 124 4.57 20.40 3.30
C ALA A 124 5.85 20.54 4.16
N SER A 125 6.20 19.51 4.92
CA SER A 125 7.40 19.47 5.74
C SER A 125 8.68 19.56 4.89
N LEU A 126 8.77 18.79 3.82
CA LEU A 126 9.88 18.85 2.88
C LEU A 126 10.02 20.24 2.24
N LYS A 127 8.90 20.83 1.81
CA LYS A 127 8.88 22.19 1.26
C LYS A 127 9.34 23.24 2.28
N ALA A 128 8.89 23.13 3.53
CA ALA A 128 9.34 24.02 4.61
C ALA A 128 10.84 23.88 4.90
N ALA A 129 11.42 22.71 4.65
CA ALA A 129 12.86 22.46 4.75
C ALA A 129 13.65 22.87 3.49
N GLY A 130 13.00 23.50 2.48
CA GLY A 130 13.63 24.01 1.26
C GLY A 130 13.74 23.01 0.12
N TYR A 131 13.08 21.86 0.21
CA TYR A 131 13.05 20.84 -0.84
C TYR A 131 11.74 20.88 -1.63
N ARG A 132 11.80 20.47 -2.89
CA ARG A 132 10.59 20.25 -3.70
C ARG A 132 10.11 18.81 -3.48
N ALA A 133 8.79 18.66 -3.37
CA ALA A 133 8.19 17.35 -3.14
C ALA A 133 6.80 17.27 -3.76
N VAL A 134 6.43 16.09 -4.21
CA VAL A 134 5.12 15.79 -4.79
C VAL A 134 4.62 14.42 -4.34
N ALA A 135 3.35 14.32 -4.00
CA ALA A 135 2.68 13.05 -3.73
C ALA A 135 2.04 12.53 -5.03
N PRO A 136 2.56 11.47 -5.66
CA PRO A 136 2.05 11.00 -6.95
C PRO A 136 0.57 10.67 -6.93
N HIS A 137 0.08 10.06 -5.84
CA HIS A 137 -1.34 9.70 -5.68
C HIS A 137 -2.28 10.90 -5.65
N LEU A 138 -1.79 12.06 -5.23
CA LEU A 138 -2.56 13.32 -5.19
C LEU A 138 -2.32 14.21 -6.43
N SER A 139 -1.46 13.77 -7.35
CA SER A 139 -1.20 14.47 -8.60
C SER A 139 -2.41 14.36 -9.56
N PRO A 140 -2.71 15.41 -10.36
CA PRO A 140 -3.71 15.33 -11.43
C PRO A 140 -3.42 14.23 -12.48
N ARG A 141 -2.15 13.80 -12.58
CA ARG A 141 -1.71 12.70 -13.48
C ARG A 141 -2.06 11.32 -12.94
N TRP A 142 -2.37 11.19 -11.66
CA TRP A 142 -2.79 9.91 -11.12
C TRP A 142 -4.15 9.51 -11.69
N LYS A 143 -4.18 8.35 -12.32
CA LYS A 143 -5.40 7.74 -12.87
C LYS A 143 -5.42 6.26 -12.60
N ARG A 144 -6.58 5.72 -12.29
CA ARG A 144 -6.87 4.30 -12.41
C ARG A 144 -7.23 4.02 -13.87
N LEU A 145 -6.72 2.92 -14.38
CA LEU A 145 -6.98 2.42 -15.72
C LEU A 145 -7.56 1.02 -15.58
N ASP A 146 -8.74 0.81 -16.14
CA ASP A 146 -9.49 -0.44 -15.97
C ASP A 146 -9.16 -1.45 -17.09
N ASP A 147 -8.77 -0.99 -18.27
CA ASP A 147 -8.42 -1.81 -19.41
C ASP A 147 -6.92 -1.65 -19.77
N THR A 148 -6.09 -2.54 -19.23
CA THR A 148 -4.66 -2.58 -19.52
C THR A 148 -4.19 -4.03 -19.74
N PRO A 149 -3.02 -4.26 -20.34
CA PRO A 149 -2.48 -5.62 -20.52
C PRO A 149 -2.33 -6.44 -19.23
N VAL A 150 -2.30 -5.78 -18.08
CA VAL A 150 -2.22 -6.40 -16.74
C VAL A 150 -3.53 -6.30 -15.96
N GLY A 151 -4.65 -6.04 -16.65
CA GLY A 151 -5.95 -5.76 -16.04
C GLY A 151 -5.98 -4.38 -15.37
N ILE A 152 -6.73 -4.23 -14.29
CA ILE A 152 -6.80 -2.96 -13.55
C ILE A 152 -5.42 -2.54 -13.05
N ALA A 153 -5.00 -1.33 -13.42
CA ALA A 153 -3.73 -0.73 -13.05
C ALA A 153 -3.89 0.77 -12.69
N SER A 154 -2.80 1.46 -12.43
CA SER A 154 -2.77 2.90 -12.23
C SER A 154 -1.50 3.51 -12.79
N THR A 155 -1.53 4.81 -13.06
CA THR A 155 -0.37 5.56 -13.54
C THR A 155 0.75 5.70 -12.50
N TRP A 156 0.46 5.43 -11.22
CA TRP A 156 1.43 5.27 -10.14
C TRP A 156 0.95 4.21 -9.18
N SER A 157 1.81 3.24 -8.87
CA SER A 157 1.51 2.13 -7.96
C SER A 157 2.29 2.24 -6.67
N GLU A 158 1.60 2.56 -5.57
CA GLU A 158 2.18 2.61 -4.22
C GLU A 158 2.86 1.28 -3.82
N ARG A 159 2.34 0.14 -4.28
CA ARG A 159 2.95 -1.18 -4.01
C ARG A 159 4.30 -1.35 -4.69
N HIS A 160 4.43 -0.89 -5.93
CA HIS A 160 5.69 -0.97 -6.66
C HIS A 160 6.72 0.04 -6.12
N ALA A 161 6.28 1.23 -5.71
CA ALA A 161 7.13 2.19 -5.01
C ALA A 161 7.64 1.62 -3.68
N ALA A 162 6.76 1.00 -2.88
CA ALA A 162 7.14 0.36 -1.63
C ALA A 162 8.06 -0.86 -1.83
N TYR A 163 7.91 -1.62 -2.92
CA TYR A 163 8.84 -2.68 -3.30
C TYR A 163 10.23 -2.10 -3.62
N ALA A 164 10.29 -1.03 -4.39
CA ALA A 164 11.55 -0.33 -4.69
C ALA A 164 12.23 0.18 -3.42
N ALA A 165 11.45 0.63 -2.42
CA ALA A 165 11.93 1.09 -1.12
C ALA A 165 12.26 -0.05 -0.12
N GLY A 166 12.23 -1.32 -0.55
CA GLY A 166 12.63 -2.46 0.30
C GLY A 166 11.61 -2.84 1.38
N LEU A 167 10.35 -2.38 1.29
CA LEU A 167 9.37 -2.54 2.37
C LEU A 167 8.65 -3.89 2.39
N GLY A 168 8.75 -4.70 1.33
CA GLY A 168 8.14 -6.02 1.27
C GLY A 168 8.05 -6.58 -0.14
N THR A 169 7.40 -7.74 -0.28
CA THR A 169 7.22 -8.43 -1.55
C THR A 169 5.75 -8.72 -1.84
N PHE A 170 5.42 -8.95 -3.11
CA PHE A 170 4.06 -9.25 -3.53
C PHE A 170 3.61 -10.64 -3.09
N SER A 171 2.32 -10.85 -3.05
CA SER A 171 1.70 -12.13 -2.70
C SER A 171 0.77 -12.62 -3.80
N LEU A 172 0.21 -13.80 -3.62
CA LEU A 172 -0.70 -14.44 -4.57
C LEU A 172 -1.94 -13.57 -4.89
N ASN A 173 -2.39 -12.75 -3.95
CA ASN A 173 -3.52 -11.83 -4.10
C ASN A 173 -3.12 -10.41 -4.52
N ASP A 174 -1.92 -10.23 -5.09
CA ASP A 174 -1.34 -8.95 -5.50
C ASP A 174 -1.15 -7.90 -4.40
N ALA A 175 -1.49 -8.19 -3.15
CA ALA A 175 -1.14 -7.33 -2.04
C ALA A 175 0.31 -7.56 -1.61
N MET A 176 0.89 -6.63 -0.89
CA MET A 176 2.27 -6.73 -0.42
C MET A 176 2.33 -7.35 0.98
N ILE A 177 3.28 -8.27 1.20
CA ILE A 177 3.62 -8.76 2.54
C ILE A 177 4.89 -8.05 3.00
N THR A 178 4.73 -7.25 4.05
CA THR A 178 5.80 -6.50 4.71
C THR A 178 6.20 -7.18 6.03
N PRO A 179 7.25 -6.73 6.72
CA PRO A 179 7.53 -7.17 8.11
C PRO A 179 6.33 -7.01 9.06
N LEU A 180 5.43 -6.04 8.76
CA LEU A 180 4.20 -5.79 9.52
C LEU A 180 2.97 -6.49 8.91
N GLY A 181 3.18 -7.42 7.96
CA GLY A 181 2.14 -8.23 7.32
C GLY A 181 1.52 -7.60 6.09
N ILE A 182 0.37 -8.16 5.68
CA ILE A 182 -0.35 -7.83 4.44
C ILE A 182 -1.53 -6.87 4.66
N ALA A 183 -2.01 -6.75 5.91
CA ALA A 183 -3.16 -5.90 6.24
C ALA A 183 -2.68 -4.46 6.49
N HIS A 184 -2.55 -3.65 5.45
CA HIS A 184 -2.02 -2.29 5.52
C HIS A 184 -2.52 -1.38 4.40
N ARG A 185 -2.20 -0.08 4.51
CA ARG A 185 -2.24 0.90 3.43
C ARG A 185 -0.81 1.36 3.12
N LEU A 186 -0.61 1.88 1.93
CA LEU A 186 0.68 2.36 1.45
C LEU A 186 0.56 3.81 1.00
N GLY A 187 1.64 4.56 1.11
CA GLY A 187 1.74 5.88 0.53
C GLY A 187 3.18 6.21 0.14
N SER A 188 3.32 7.20 -0.72
CA SER A 188 4.64 7.67 -1.15
C SER A 188 4.65 9.16 -1.50
N VAL A 189 5.86 9.72 -1.44
CA VAL A 189 6.20 11.09 -1.86
C VAL A 189 7.51 11.02 -2.63
N VAL A 190 7.58 11.74 -3.76
CA VAL A 190 8.82 11.96 -4.54
C VAL A 190 9.38 13.32 -4.16
N THR A 191 10.69 13.40 -3.92
CA THR A 191 11.39 14.65 -3.54
C THR A 191 12.76 14.73 -4.19
N ASP A 192 13.29 15.95 -4.38
CA ASP A 192 14.69 16.21 -4.78
C ASP A 192 15.69 16.10 -3.61
N LEU A 193 15.22 15.88 -2.38
CA LEU A 193 16.08 15.49 -1.27
C LEU A 193 16.71 14.12 -1.55
N VAL A 194 18.04 14.05 -1.55
CA VAL A 194 18.79 12.80 -1.72
C VAL A 194 19.02 12.15 -0.37
N LEU A 195 18.49 10.94 -0.19
CA LEU A 195 18.71 10.09 0.98
C LEU A 195 19.30 8.75 0.55
N GLU A 196 19.98 8.08 1.48
CA GLU A 196 20.42 6.71 1.27
C GLU A 196 19.20 5.78 1.11
N ALA A 197 19.22 4.95 0.07
CA ALA A 197 18.14 4.01 -0.19
C ALA A 197 18.12 2.88 0.86
N SER A 198 16.93 2.50 1.27
CA SER A 198 16.75 1.33 2.14
C SER A 198 17.17 0.04 1.41
N PRO A 199 17.81 -0.90 2.10
CA PRO A 199 18.25 -2.14 1.47
C PRO A 199 17.06 -3.00 1.04
N ARG A 200 17.12 -3.55 -0.17
CA ARG A 200 16.24 -4.62 -0.63
C ARG A 200 16.92 -5.96 -0.38
N THR A 201 16.50 -6.65 0.66
CA THR A 201 17.13 -7.91 1.09
C THR A 201 16.50 -9.15 0.46
N PHE A 202 15.37 -9.03 -0.23
CA PHE A 202 14.68 -10.13 -0.87
C PHE A 202 15.25 -10.42 -2.28
N ARG A 203 15.31 -11.70 -2.63
CA ARG A 203 15.84 -12.23 -3.90
C ARG A 203 14.76 -12.36 -4.97
N ASP A 204 13.52 -12.52 -4.55
CA ASP A 204 12.36 -12.68 -5.43
C ASP A 204 11.23 -11.73 -5.03
N TYR A 205 10.52 -11.20 -6.03
CA TYR A 205 9.44 -10.23 -5.80
C TYR A 205 8.21 -10.82 -5.07
N ARG A 206 8.15 -12.14 -4.88
CA ARG A 206 7.11 -12.88 -4.15
C ARG A 206 7.66 -13.63 -2.93
N GLU A 207 8.87 -13.37 -2.51
CA GLU A 207 9.59 -14.13 -1.50
C GLU A 207 8.85 -14.28 -0.16
N ASN A 208 8.06 -13.29 0.25
CA ASN A 208 7.32 -13.35 1.52
C ASN A 208 6.04 -14.20 1.46
N CYS A 209 5.57 -14.60 0.27
CA CYS A 209 4.37 -15.41 0.11
C CYS A 209 4.71 -16.92 0.13
N LEU A 210 4.18 -17.66 1.09
CA LEU A 210 4.42 -19.10 1.22
C LEU A 210 3.99 -19.86 -0.05
N THR A 211 2.78 -19.60 -0.54
CA THR A 211 2.26 -20.24 -1.77
C THR A 211 3.15 -19.97 -2.97
N CYS A 212 3.58 -18.71 -3.17
CA CYS A 212 4.44 -18.36 -4.28
C CYS A 212 5.84 -18.97 -4.19
N ARG A 213 6.29 -19.36 -2.99
CA ARG A 213 7.53 -20.13 -2.76
C ARG A 213 7.34 -21.65 -2.86
N GLY A 214 6.20 -22.12 -3.32
CA GLY A 214 5.90 -23.53 -3.41
C GLY A 214 5.63 -24.22 -2.05
N GLN A 215 5.36 -23.44 -0.99
CA GLN A 215 5.02 -23.98 0.32
C GLN A 215 3.50 -24.04 0.51
N GLU A 216 3.05 -24.99 1.33
CA GLU A 216 1.64 -25.16 1.63
C GLU A 216 1.05 -23.95 2.33
N CYS A 217 0.07 -23.27 1.70
CA CYS A 217 -0.71 -22.19 2.27
C CYS A 217 -2.07 -22.08 1.52
N GLY A 218 -2.29 -21.01 0.71
CA GLY A 218 -3.55 -20.81 -0.02
C GLY A 218 -4.72 -20.29 0.83
N VAL A 219 -4.48 -19.90 2.10
CA VAL A 219 -5.57 -19.43 3.00
C VAL A 219 -6.31 -18.21 2.43
N CYS A 220 -5.62 -17.33 1.70
CA CYS A 220 -6.28 -16.21 1.03
C CYS A 220 -7.26 -16.65 -0.07
N ILE A 221 -7.06 -17.81 -0.69
CA ILE A 221 -7.98 -18.41 -1.68
C ILE A 221 -9.30 -18.74 -1.00
N THR A 222 -9.24 -19.52 0.09
CA THR A 222 -10.43 -19.95 0.83
C THR A 222 -11.14 -18.81 1.56
N ARG A 223 -10.43 -17.74 1.86
CA ARG A 223 -10.95 -16.50 2.48
C ARG A 223 -11.59 -15.55 1.49
N CYS A 224 -11.43 -15.75 0.17
CA CYS A 224 -11.99 -14.86 -0.84
C CYS A 224 -13.45 -15.20 -1.15
N PRO A 225 -14.42 -14.38 -0.73
CA PRO A 225 -15.84 -14.68 -0.98
C PRO A 225 -16.27 -14.52 -2.44
N ALA A 226 -15.44 -13.82 -3.23
CA ALA A 226 -15.64 -13.62 -4.67
C ALA A 226 -15.05 -14.75 -5.52
N GLY A 227 -14.28 -15.71 -4.91
CA GLY A 227 -13.52 -16.68 -5.69
C GLY A 227 -12.41 -16.07 -6.57
N ALA A 228 -12.06 -14.80 -6.35
CA ALA A 228 -11.16 -14.03 -7.21
C ALA A 228 -9.68 -14.39 -7.02
N ILE A 229 -9.33 -15.31 -6.13
CA ILE A 229 -7.96 -15.74 -5.88
C ILE A 229 -7.85 -17.23 -6.12
N SER A 230 -6.89 -17.64 -6.94
CA SER A 230 -6.57 -19.04 -7.23
C SER A 230 -5.06 -19.25 -7.25
N LEU A 231 -4.59 -20.47 -7.45
CA LEU A 231 -3.16 -20.73 -7.65
C LEU A 231 -2.62 -20.08 -8.94
N ALA A 232 -3.47 -19.78 -9.91
CA ALA A 232 -3.10 -19.05 -11.12
C ALA A 232 -2.89 -17.54 -10.88
N GLY A 233 -3.36 -17.02 -9.74
CA GLY A 233 -3.21 -15.60 -9.38
C GLY A 233 -4.52 -14.95 -8.91
N HIS A 234 -4.63 -13.65 -9.15
CA HIS A 234 -5.71 -12.78 -8.69
C HIS A 234 -6.51 -12.21 -9.87
N ASP A 235 -7.77 -12.58 -9.94
CA ASP A 235 -8.76 -11.96 -10.83
C ASP A 235 -9.18 -10.60 -10.25
N LYS A 236 -8.63 -9.54 -10.82
CA LYS A 236 -8.85 -8.17 -10.35
C LYS A 236 -10.27 -7.69 -10.64
N GLU A 237 -10.90 -8.17 -11.74
CA GLU A 237 -12.26 -7.79 -12.10
C GLU A 237 -13.27 -8.39 -11.12
N ALA A 238 -13.23 -9.70 -10.91
CA ALA A 238 -14.10 -10.37 -9.94
C ALA A 238 -13.92 -9.78 -8.52
N CYS A 239 -12.67 -9.46 -8.12
CA CYS A 239 -12.39 -8.77 -6.86
C CYS A 239 -13.02 -7.38 -6.81
N ARG A 240 -12.93 -6.60 -7.89
CA ARG A 240 -13.51 -5.26 -8.00
C ARG A 240 -15.03 -5.29 -7.93
N GLU A 241 -15.66 -6.13 -8.73
CA GLU A 241 -17.13 -6.28 -8.74
C GLU A 241 -17.67 -6.63 -7.36
N TYR A 242 -17.00 -7.56 -6.68
CA TYR A 242 -17.39 -7.89 -5.31
C TYR A 242 -17.16 -6.73 -4.34
N SER A 243 -15.96 -6.15 -4.31
CA SER A 243 -15.55 -5.18 -3.29
C SER A 243 -16.23 -3.82 -3.44
N TYR A 244 -16.52 -3.39 -4.67
CA TYR A 244 -17.09 -2.07 -4.96
C TYR A 244 -18.53 -2.14 -5.51
N GLY A 245 -19.02 -3.31 -5.87
CA GLY A 245 -20.41 -3.59 -6.20
C GLY A 245 -21.12 -4.23 -5.01
N VAL A 246 -21.04 -5.57 -4.89
CA VAL A 246 -21.78 -6.38 -3.88
C VAL A 246 -21.60 -5.85 -2.45
N VAL A 247 -20.37 -5.58 -2.03
CA VAL A 247 -20.11 -5.09 -0.66
C VAL A 247 -20.70 -3.69 -0.46
N MET A 248 -20.56 -2.78 -1.45
CA MET A 248 -21.09 -1.42 -1.32
C MET A 248 -22.59 -1.39 -1.28
N GLU A 249 -23.26 -2.19 -2.10
CA GLU A 249 -24.72 -2.34 -2.07
C GLU A 249 -25.20 -2.86 -0.69
N ALA A 250 -24.51 -3.87 -0.16
CA ALA A 250 -24.90 -4.53 1.09
C ALA A 250 -24.68 -3.65 2.33
N VAL A 251 -23.56 -2.93 2.43
CA VAL A 251 -23.15 -2.27 3.68
C VAL A 251 -22.76 -0.78 3.53
N GLY A 252 -22.58 -0.27 2.32
CA GLY A 252 -22.06 1.10 2.11
C GLY A 252 -22.89 2.17 2.83
N LYS A 253 -24.21 2.16 2.63
CA LYS A 253 -25.15 3.07 3.30
C LYS A 253 -25.20 2.83 4.81
N GLN A 254 -25.29 1.58 5.24
CA GLN A 254 -25.37 1.20 6.66
C GLN A 254 -24.12 1.62 7.44
N TYR A 255 -22.96 1.52 6.82
CA TYR A 255 -21.67 1.88 7.44
C TYR A 255 -21.30 3.35 7.23
N GLY A 256 -22.02 4.08 6.38
CA GLY A 256 -21.77 5.49 6.09
C GLY A 256 -20.44 5.73 5.37
N VAL A 257 -20.11 4.87 4.41
CA VAL A 257 -18.85 4.91 3.65
C VAL A 257 -19.10 5.00 2.15
N ALA A 258 -18.23 5.72 1.44
CA ALA A 258 -18.20 5.78 -0.02
C ALA A 258 -17.41 4.60 -0.62
N ILE A 259 -16.53 3.98 0.15
CA ILE A 259 -15.71 2.84 -0.25
C ILE A 259 -15.54 1.91 0.95
N ALA A 260 -16.10 0.71 0.90
CA ALA A 260 -15.96 -0.27 1.99
C ALA A 260 -14.71 -1.17 1.83
N GLY A 261 -14.40 -1.61 0.60
CA GLY A 261 -13.44 -2.68 0.36
C GLY A 261 -13.89 -4.00 1.00
N CYS A 262 -13.16 -5.07 0.80
CA CYS A 262 -13.46 -6.37 1.40
C CYS A 262 -12.42 -6.81 2.45
N GLY A 263 -11.13 -6.94 2.05
CA GLY A 263 -10.00 -7.24 2.93
C GLY A 263 -10.02 -8.61 3.60
N LEU A 264 -10.95 -9.49 3.26
CA LEU A 264 -11.04 -10.83 3.87
C LEU A 264 -9.81 -11.70 3.54
N CYS A 265 -9.23 -11.54 2.36
CA CYS A 265 -7.99 -12.19 1.96
C CYS A 265 -6.72 -11.63 2.63
N GLN A 266 -6.85 -10.58 3.44
CA GLN A 266 -5.77 -9.95 4.20
C GLN A 266 -5.90 -10.19 5.71
N THR A 267 -7.01 -10.77 6.17
CA THR A 267 -7.30 -11.06 7.58
C THR A 267 -7.61 -12.53 7.80
N LYS A 268 -7.26 -13.06 8.98
CA LYS A 268 -7.34 -14.50 9.31
C LYS A 268 -6.45 -15.34 8.37
N VAL A 269 -5.32 -14.79 7.96
CA VAL A 269 -4.31 -15.42 7.09
C VAL A 269 -2.94 -15.42 7.78
N PRO A 270 -2.02 -16.36 7.48
CA PRO A 270 -0.71 -16.43 8.15
C PRO A 270 0.14 -15.17 8.01
N CYS A 271 -0.04 -14.44 6.90
CA CYS A 271 0.68 -13.19 6.59
C CYS A 271 -0.05 -11.92 7.07
N GLU A 272 -1.10 -11.99 7.87
CA GLU A 272 -1.90 -10.83 8.26
C GLU A 272 -1.09 -9.70 8.88
N SER A 273 -0.18 -10.01 9.81
CA SER A 273 0.57 -9.02 10.62
C SER A 273 2.07 -9.30 10.71
N ARG A 274 2.61 -10.13 9.82
CA ARG A 274 4.03 -10.48 9.76
C ARG A 274 4.36 -11.19 8.45
N VAL A 275 5.64 -11.34 8.15
CA VAL A 275 6.09 -12.33 7.15
C VAL A 275 5.83 -13.73 7.70
N PRO A 276 5.05 -14.56 7.00
CA PRO A 276 4.71 -15.89 7.51
C PRO A 276 5.93 -16.83 7.47
N ARG A 277 6.09 -17.63 8.51
CA ARG A 277 7.11 -18.69 8.55
C ARG A 277 6.56 -19.95 7.91
N GLY A 278 7.31 -20.53 6.97
CA GLY A 278 7.01 -21.85 6.42
C GLY A 278 7.18 -22.95 7.49
N ARG A 279 6.52 -24.09 7.28
CA ARG A 279 6.82 -25.27 8.08
C ARG A 279 8.25 -25.71 7.77
N PRO A 280 9.06 -26.08 8.77
CA PRO A 280 10.33 -26.73 8.50
C PRO A 280 10.07 -28.00 7.66
N ALA A 281 10.95 -28.27 6.70
CA ALA A 281 10.91 -29.54 5.97
C ALA A 281 10.84 -30.65 7.00
N ARG A 282 9.88 -31.58 6.85
CA ARG A 282 9.89 -32.80 7.65
C ARG A 282 11.13 -33.56 7.22
N SER A 283 12.08 -33.71 8.15
CA SER A 283 13.25 -34.56 8.01
C SER A 283 12.86 -36.02 7.87
#